data_7fee2f4e491b38fbfd1568d53ad885de
#
_entry.id   7fee2f4e491b38fbfd1568d53ad885de
#
_cell.length_a   1.000
_cell.length_b   1.000
_cell.length_c   1.000
_cell.angle_alpha   90.00
_cell.angle_beta   90.00
_cell.angle_gamma   90.00
#
_symmetry.space_group_name_H-M   'P 1'
#
loop_
_entity.id
_entity.type
_entity.pdbx_description
1 polymer ?
#
loop_
_entity_poly.entity_id
_entity_poly.type
_entity_poly.pdbx_seq_one_letter_code
_entity_poly.pdbx_strand_id
1 'polypeptide(L)'
;MSHQSELIATDIEAYLAEHERKDLLRFLTCGSVDDGKSTLIGRLLHDSHMIYEDQLASLEADSTTQGSAGDQVDLALLTDGLKAEREQGITIDVAYRYFSTAKRKFIIADTPGHEQYTRNMVTGASTCQLAIILIDARHGVITQTKRHSYIANLLGIRNVAVAINKICLLYTSPSPR
;
A
#
# COMPACT_ATOMS: atom_id res chain seq x y z
N MET A 1 13.47 -20.49 1.67
CA MET A 1 13.63 -20.09 0.25
C MET A 1 12.26 -20.14 -0.42
N SER A 2 11.86 -19.11 -1.14
CA SER A 2 10.56 -19.10 -1.80
C SER A 2 10.57 -20.02 -3.02
N HIS A 3 9.44 -20.63 -3.35
CA HIS A 3 9.26 -21.46 -4.56
C HIS A 3 9.76 -20.76 -5.83
N GLN A 4 9.74 -19.43 -5.87
CA GLN A 4 10.27 -18.63 -6.98
C GLN A 4 11.79 -18.71 -7.13
N SER A 5 12.54 -18.73 -6.01
CA SER A 5 14.01 -18.83 -6.06
C SER A 5 14.49 -20.19 -6.52
N GLU A 6 13.74 -21.25 -6.25
CA GLU A 6 14.06 -22.60 -6.71
C GLU A 6 13.80 -22.78 -8.21
N LEU A 7 12.69 -22.21 -8.73
CA LEU A 7 12.39 -22.21 -10.16
C LEU A 7 13.40 -21.41 -10.98
N ILE A 8 13.81 -20.22 -10.49
CA ILE A 8 14.83 -19.41 -11.16
C ILE A 8 16.17 -20.17 -11.23
N ALA A 9 16.51 -20.91 -10.19
CA ALA A 9 17.77 -21.65 -10.13
C ALA A 9 17.78 -22.92 -11.00
N THR A 10 16.61 -23.52 -11.28
CA THR A 10 16.50 -24.80 -11.99
C THR A 10 16.10 -24.66 -13.45
N ASP A 11 15.19 -23.75 -13.79
CA ASP A 11 14.71 -23.53 -15.16
C ASP A 11 14.16 -22.10 -15.33
N ILE A 12 15.03 -21.22 -15.79
CA ILE A 12 14.69 -19.81 -16.00
C ILE A 12 13.68 -19.61 -17.13
N GLU A 13 13.69 -20.46 -18.16
CA GLU A 13 12.77 -20.34 -19.30
C GLU A 13 11.34 -20.72 -18.87
N ALA A 14 11.18 -21.78 -18.09
CA ALA A 14 9.89 -22.17 -17.53
C ALA A 14 9.35 -21.08 -16.57
N TYR A 15 10.22 -20.50 -15.75
CA TYR A 15 9.86 -19.37 -14.89
C TYR A 15 9.37 -18.15 -15.68
N LEU A 16 10.08 -17.78 -16.74
CA LEU A 16 9.70 -16.65 -17.60
C LEU A 16 8.37 -16.91 -18.31
N ALA A 17 8.19 -18.11 -18.87
CA ALA A 17 6.96 -18.50 -19.55
C ALA A 17 5.75 -18.51 -18.60
N GLU A 18 5.91 -18.96 -17.36
CA GLU A 18 4.86 -18.87 -16.35
C GLU A 18 4.57 -17.41 -15.99
N HIS A 19 5.63 -16.60 -15.87
CA HIS A 19 5.50 -15.19 -15.52
C HIS A 19 4.80 -14.37 -16.60
N GLU A 20 5.03 -14.65 -17.88
CA GLU A 20 4.37 -14.00 -19.01
C GLU A 20 2.86 -14.27 -19.07
N ARG A 21 2.44 -15.47 -18.67
CA ARG A 21 1.03 -15.88 -18.68
C ARG A 21 0.19 -15.29 -17.56
N LYS A 22 0.81 -14.72 -16.52
CA LYS A 22 0.07 -14.15 -15.39
C LYS A 22 -0.64 -12.86 -15.79
N ASP A 23 -1.92 -12.77 -15.47
CA ASP A 23 -2.70 -11.54 -15.59
C ASP A 23 -2.08 -10.41 -14.77
N LEU A 24 -2.24 -9.18 -15.24
CA LEU A 24 -1.81 -7.99 -14.54
C LEU A 24 -3.02 -7.21 -14.02
N LEU A 25 -3.03 -6.90 -12.72
CA LEU A 25 -3.99 -5.99 -12.11
C LEU A 25 -3.27 -4.73 -11.60
N ARG A 26 -3.73 -3.57 -12.05
CA ARG A 26 -3.32 -2.27 -11.55
C ARG A 26 -4.38 -1.74 -10.59
N PHE A 27 -3.98 -1.39 -9.38
CA PHE A 27 -4.89 -0.78 -8.42
C PHE A 27 -4.23 0.37 -7.67
N LEU A 28 -5.06 1.30 -7.23
CA LEU A 28 -4.61 2.38 -6.37
C LEU A 28 -5.11 2.18 -4.94
N THR A 29 -4.36 2.70 -4.00
CA THR A 29 -4.80 2.90 -2.63
C THR A 29 -5.12 4.37 -2.43
N CYS A 30 -6.29 4.67 -1.93
CA CYS A 30 -6.72 6.03 -1.62
C CYS A 30 -7.47 6.11 -0.29
N GLY A 31 -7.52 7.27 0.28
CA GLY A 31 -8.05 7.55 1.61
C GLY A 31 -7.37 8.79 2.18
N SER A 32 -7.77 9.22 3.36
CA SER A 32 -7.17 10.38 4.01
C SER A 32 -5.77 10.07 4.57
N VAL A 33 -5.10 11.11 5.03
CA VAL A 33 -3.88 10.95 5.83
C VAL A 33 -4.21 10.11 7.06
N ASP A 34 -3.31 9.25 7.45
CA ASP A 34 -3.42 8.33 8.60
C ASP A 34 -4.50 7.24 8.51
N ASP A 35 -5.20 7.08 7.39
CA ASP A 35 -6.12 5.95 7.20
C ASP A 35 -5.40 4.59 7.13
N GLY A 36 -4.05 4.57 6.96
CA GLY A 36 -3.22 3.38 6.96
C GLY A 36 -2.90 2.84 5.57
N LYS A 37 -2.87 3.70 4.54
CA LYS A 37 -2.51 3.31 3.16
C LYS A 37 -1.13 2.68 3.08
N SER A 38 -0.11 3.38 3.57
CA SER A 38 1.29 2.91 3.56
C SER A 38 1.44 1.61 4.36
N THR A 39 0.76 1.49 5.50
CA THR A 39 0.75 0.26 6.30
C THR A 39 0.15 -0.92 5.53
N LEU A 40 -0.96 -0.69 4.81
CA LEU A 40 -1.57 -1.74 3.97
C LEU A 40 -0.63 -2.19 2.86
N ILE A 41 -0.01 -1.23 2.16
CA ILE A 41 0.93 -1.53 1.08
C ILE A 41 2.15 -2.28 1.61
N GLY A 42 2.75 -1.80 2.69
CA GLY A 42 3.87 -2.45 3.34
C GLY A 42 3.52 -3.89 3.75
N ARG A 43 2.32 -4.11 4.27
CA ARG A 43 1.84 -5.45 4.63
C ARG A 43 1.65 -6.36 3.43
N LEU A 44 1.09 -5.85 2.33
CA LEU A 44 0.95 -6.62 1.08
C LEU A 44 2.30 -7.03 0.50
N LEU A 45 3.29 -6.12 0.53
CA LEU A 45 4.65 -6.41 0.06
C LEU A 45 5.35 -7.42 0.97
N HIS A 46 5.19 -7.30 2.28
CA HIS A 46 5.73 -8.24 3.25
C HIS A 46 5.13 -9.65 3.06
N ASP A 47 3.82 -9.77 3.03
CA ASP A 47 3.12 -11.06 2.94
C ASP A 47 3.30 -11.73 1.56
N SER A 48 3.64 -10.95 0.53
CA SER A 48 3.99 -11.47 -0.79
C SER A 48 5.46 -11.90 -0.92
N HIS A 49 6.25 -11.81 0.15
CA HIS A 49 7.69 -12.12 0.19
C HIS A 49 8.51 -11.35 -0.86
N MET A 50 8.09 -10.12 -1.19
CA MET A 50 8.77 -9.25 -2.15
C MET A 50 9.74 -8.26 -1.49
N ILE A 51 9.92 -8.38 -0.18
CA ILE A 51 10.91 -7.60 0.57
C ILE A 51 12.16 -8.46 0.72
N TYR A 52 13.29 -7.92 0.32
CA TYR A 52 14.58 -8.58 0.49
C TYR A 52 15.01 -8.53 1.97
N GLU A 53 15.72 -9.55 2.43
CA GLU A 53 16.18 -9.67 3.83
C GLU A 53 16.98 -8.46 4.29
N ASP A 54 17.82 -7.89 3.40
CA ASP A 54 18.61 -6.67 3.68
C ASP A 54 17.71 -5.45 3.94
N GLN A 55 16.61 -5.33 3.20
CA GLN A 55 15.64 -4.26 3.38
C GLN A 55 14.87 -4.45 4.69
N LEU A 56 14.55 -5.69 5.03
CA LEU A 56 13.87 -6.01 6.29
C LEU A 56 14.77 -5.65 7.49
N ALA A 57 16.04 -6.02 7.45
CA ALA A 57 17.02 -5.68 8.49
C ALA A 57 17.22 -4.17 8.65
N SER A 58 17.24 -3.42 7.53
CA SER A 58 17.30 -1.95 7.56
C SER A 58 16.05 -1.35 8.19
N LEU A 59 14.86 -1.89 7.86
CA LEU A 59 13.58 -1.45 8.42
C LEU A 59 13.47 -1.72 9.92
N GLU A 60 13.97 -2.86 10.39
CA GLU A 60 14.01 -3.18 11.82
C GLU A 60 14.87 -2.15 12.57
N ALA A 61 16.02 -1.78 12.01
CA ALA A 61 16.88 -0.75 12.58
C ALA A 61 16.23 0.64 12.58
N ASP A 62 15.58 1.02 11.50
CA ASP A 62 14.88 2.31 11.34
C ASP A 62 13.61 2.37 12.21
N SER A 63 12.88 1.26 12.35
CA SER A 63 11.67 1.19 13.17
C SER A 63 11.94 1.44 14.65
N THR A 64 13.11 1.02 15.16
CA THR A 64 13.52 1.28 16.54
C THR A 64 13.83 2.75 16.81
N THR A 65 14.18 3.52 15.76
CA THR A 65 14.58 4.93 15.88
C THR A 65 13.46 5.90 15.51
N GLN A 66 12.61 5.57 14.53
CA GLN A 66 11.63 6.49 13.94
C GLN A 66 10.23 5.87 13.76
N GLY A 67 10.04 4.59 14.03
CA GLY A 67 8.78 3.90 13.80
C GLY A 67 7.66 4.31 14.76
N SER A 68 6.45 4.39 14.25
CA SER A 68 5.23 4.66 15.02
C SER A 68 4.54 3.40 15.56
N ALA A 69 5.02 2.21 15.20
CA ALA A 69 4.39 0.92 15.49
C ALA A 69 4.79 0.30 16.84
N GLY A 70 5.56 1.00 17.70
CA GLY A 70 6.06 0.48 18.97
C GLY A 70 7.12 -0.61 18.76
N ASP A 71 6.96 -1.78 19.40
CA ASP A 71 7.90 -2.91 19.29
C ASP A 71 7.75 -3.71 17.97
N GLN A 72 6.84 -3.31 17.06
CA GLN A 72 6.64 -3.96 15.77
C GLN A 72 7.35 -3.18 14.65
N VAL A 73 7.82 -3.91 13.64
CA VAL A 73 8.41 -3.30 12.45
C VAL A 73 7.38 -2.39 11.76
N ASP A 74 7.72 -1.11 11.60
CA ASP A 74 6.87 -0.16 10.90
C ASP A 74 6.96 -0.34 9.39
N LEU A 75 6.06 -1.14 8.84
CA LEU A 75 6.01 -1.44 7.40
C LEU A 75 5.65 -0.22 6.54
N ALA A 76 5.19 0.88 7.13
CA ALA A 76 4.94 2.11 6.40
C ALA A 76 6.24 2.73 5.89
N LEU A 77 7.35 2.55 6.60
CA LEU A 77 8.68 3.01 6.19
C LEU A 77 9.17 2.40 4.86
N LEU A 78 8.62 1.23 4.47
CA LEU A 78 8.88 0.63 3.15
C LEU A 78 8.39 1.49 1.98
N THR A 79 7.34 2.25 2.20
CA THR A 79 6.67 3.01 1.14
C THR A 79 7.22 4.43 1.01
N ASP A 80 7.87 4.95 2.05
CA ASP A 80 8.40 6.31 2.08
C ASP A 80 9.70 6.40 1.26
N GLY A 81 9.56 6.76 -0.01
CA GLY A 81 10.67 6.81 -0.97
C GLY A 81 11.46 8.09 -0.95
N LEU A 82 10.81 9.23 -0.69
CA LEU A 82 11.43 10.54 -0.72
C LEU A 82 11.81 11.00 0.70
N LYS A 83 12.96 11.70 0.82
CA LYS A 83 13.38 12.27 2.10
C LYS A 83 12.31 13.21 2.69
N ALA A 84 11.66 14.02 1.84
CA ALA A 84 10.58 14.91 2.25
C ALA A 84 9.33 14.16 2.74
N GLU A 85 9.04 12.97 2.21
CA GLU A 85 7.95 12.11 2.67
C GLU A 85 8.24 11.56 4.05
N ARG A 86 9.47 11.09 4.29
CA ARG A 86 9.91 10.60 5.61
C ARG A 86 9.88 11.70 6.68
N GLU A 87 10.33 12.92 6.34
CA GLU A 87 10.33 14.06 7.26
C GLU A 87 8.91 14.53 7.63
N GLN A 88 7.95 14.40 6.72
CA GLN A 88 6.58 14.85 6.92
C GLN A 88 5.61 13.71 7.29
N GLY A 89 6.03 12.44 7.13
CA GLY A 89 5.19 11.27 7.36
C GLY A 89 3.98 11.17 6.42
N ILE A 90 4.08 11.75 5.21
CA ILE A 90 3.00 11.75 4.22
C ILE A 90 3.54 11.41 2.82
N THR A 91 2.75 10.70 2.03
CA THR A 91 3.01 10.49 0.60
C THR A 91 2.75 11.79 -0.16
N ILE A 92 3.72 12.25 -0.95
CA ILE A 92 3.65 13.49 -1.74
C ILE A 92 3.38 13.17 -3.21
N ASP A 93 4.15 12.27 -3.79
CA ASP A 93 4.04 11.87 -5.20
C ASP A 93 3.50 10.45 -5.34
N VAL A 94 3.18 10.04 -6.57
CA VAL A 94 2.70 8.67 -6.84
C VAL A 94 3.89 7.73 -6.85
N ALA A 95 3.88 6.75 -5.95
CA ALA A 95 4.84 5.67 -5.94
C ALA A 95 4.21 4.39 -6.50
N TYR A 96 4.89 3.76 -7.46
CA TYR A 96 4.46 2.47 -7.99
C TYR A 96 5.23 1.34 -7.33
N ARG A 97 4.48 0.37 -6.79
CA ARG A 97 5.03 -0.84 -6.17
C ARG A 97 4.54 -2.07 -6.91
N TYR A 98 5.35 -3.10 -6.91
CA TYR A 98 5.09 -4.31 -7.67
C TYR A 98 5.14 -5.51 -6.75
N PHE A 99 4.19 -6.42 -6.88
CA PHE A 99 4.28 -7.73 -6.28
C PHE A 99 3.58 -8.78 -7.16
N SER A 100 3.87 -10.02 -6.92
CA SER A 100 3.34 -11.13 -7.70
C SER A 100 2.93 -12.27 -6.76
N THR A 101 1.80 -12.86 -7.07
CA THR A 101 1.39 -14.14 -6.47
C THR A 101 1.59 -15.27 -7.49
N ALA A 102 1.32 -16.51 -7.10
CA ALA A 102 1.35 -17.61 -8.03
C ALA A 102 0.42 -17.43 -9.25
N LYS A 103 -0.70 -16.68 -9.07
CA LYS A 103 -1.75 -16.55 -10.09
C LYS A 103 -1.70 -15.23 -10.86
N ARG A 104 -1.20 -14.14 -10.28
CA ARG A 104 -1.37 -12.80 -10.85
C ARG A 104 -0.23 -11.86 -10.45
N LYS A 105 0.07 -10.92 -11.34
CA LYS A 105 0.95 -9.77 -11.07
C LYS A 105 0.12 -8.57 -10.63
N PHE A 106 0.68 -7.74 -9.76
CA PHE A 106 0.03 -6.55 -9.25
C PHE A 106 0.95 -5.34 -9.37
N ILE A 107 0.34 -4.21 -9.73
CA ILE A 107 0.96 -2.89 -9.63
C ILE A 107 0.10 -2.07 -8.70
N ILE A 108 0.68 -1.59 -7.62
CA ILE A 108 0.06 -0.68 -6.67
C ILE A 108 0.47 0.74 -7.04
N ALA A 109 -0.50 1.62 -7.23
CA ALA A 109 -0.25 3.05 -7.25
C ALA A 109 -0.54 3.57 -5.83
N ASP A 110 0.53 3.86 -5.08
CA ASP A 110 0.39 4.55 -3.80
C ASP A 110 0.14 6.02 -4.05
N THR A 111 -0.96 6.52 -3.54
CA THR A 111 -1.40 7.89 -3.83
C THR A 111 -1.50 8.72 -2.54
N PRO A 112 -1.12 10.00 -2.64
CA PRO A 112 -1.18 10.90 -1.50
C PRO A 112 -2.61 11.04 -0.95
N GLY A 113 -2.73 11.05 0.38
CA GLY A 113 -3.99 11.24 1.08
C GLY A 113 -4.37 12.72 1.28
N HIS A 114 -3.38 13.62 1.22
CA HIS A 114 -3.59 15.04 1.49
C HIS A 114 -4.23 15.76 0.29
N GLU A 115 -5.15 16.68 0.57
CA GLU A 115 -5.92 17.37 -0.48
C GLU A 115 -5.07 18.20 -1.45
N GLN A 116 -3.94 18.73 -1.00
CA GLN A 116 -3.02 19.50 -1.84
C GLN A 116 -2.42 18.66 -2.99
N TYR A 117 -2.32 17.35 -2.79
CA TYR A 117 -1.74 16.43 -3.74
C TYR A 117 -2.77 15.62 -4.55
N THR A 118 -4.03 16.07 -4.57
CA THR A 118 -5.12 15.40 -5.30
C THR A 118 -4.78 15.21 -6.80
N ARG A 119 -3.99 16.12 -7.40
CA ARG A 119 -3.53 16.00 -8.79
C ARG A 119 -2.68 14.75 -8.99
N ASN A 120 -1.78 14.45 -8.07
CA ASN A 120 -0.94 13.26 -8.12
C ASN A 120 -1.79 11.99 -7.97
N MET A 121 -2.81 12.01 -7.12
CA MET A 121 -3.78 10.92 -7.04
C MET A 121 -4.47 10.64 -8.38
N VAL A 122 -4.87 11.67 -9.12
CA VAL A 122 -5.47 11.52 -10.47
C VAL A 122 -4.50 10.84 -11.43
N THR A 123 -3.22 11.22 -11.39
CA THR A 123 -2.18 10.60 -12.23
C THR A 123 -2.03 9.11 -11.93
N GLY A 124 -1.94 8.73 -10.66
CA GLY A 124 -1.86 7.31 -10.26
C GLY A 124 -3.10 6.51 -10.62
N ALA A 125 -4.27 7.12 -10.47
CA ALA A 125 -5.55 6.47 -10.72
C ALA A 125 -5.84 6.22 -12.21
N SER A 126 -5.28 7.03 -13.10
CA SER A 126 -5.62 7.01 -14.54
C SER A 126 -5.37 5.68 -15.25
N THR A 127 -4.46 4.86 -14.73
CA THR A 127 -4.12 3.54 -15.30
C THR A 127 -4.67 2.36 -14.50
N CYS A 128 -5.39 2.61 -13.41
CA CYS A 128 -5.85 1.60 -12.49
C CYS A 128 -7.22 1.03 -12.88
N GLN A 129 -7.41 -0.27 -12.59
CA GLN A 129 -8.65 -1.02 -12.84
C GLN A 129 -9.48 -1.21 -11.57
N LEU A 130 -8.85 -1.03 -10.40
CA LEU A 130 -9.44 -1.19 -9.08
C LEU A 130 -8.98 -0.05 -8.18
N ALA A 131 -9.88 0.48 -7.36
CA ALA A 131 -9.55 1.40 -6.28
C ALA A 131 -9.80 0.73 -4.92
N ILE A 132 -8.80 0.77 -4.03
CA ILE A 132 -8.95 0.39 -2.63
C ILE A 132 -9.07 1.67 -1.81
N ILE A 133 -10.26 1.90 -1.26
CA ILE A 133 -10.56 3.08 -0.46
C ILE A 133 -10.45 2.70 1.02
N LEU A 134 -9.45 3.26 1.71
CA LEU A 134 -9.28 3.07 3.13
C LEU A 134 -10.12 4.09 3.91
N ILE A 135 -10.70 3.62 4.99
CA ILE A 135 -11.50 4.42 5.91
C ILE A 135 -11.08 4.09 7.34
N ASP A 136 -10.66 5.10 8.10
CA ASP A 136 -10.47 4.95 9.55
C ASP A 136 -11.84 4.80 10.22
N ALA A 137 -12.06 3.67 10.88
CA ALA A 137 -13.35 3.36 11.53
C ALA A 137 -13.78 4.42 12.56
N ARG A 138 -12.82 5.12 13.18
CA ARG A 138 -13.08 6.18 14.17
C ARG A 138 -13.71 7.42 13.56
N HIS A 139 -13.35 7.75 12.33
CA HIS A 139 -13.75 8.97 11.62
C HIS A 139 -14.86 8.72 10.59
N GLY A 140 -14.99 7.48 10.12
CA GLY A 140 -15.96 7.12 9.08
C GLY A 140 -15.66 7.78 7.74
N VAL A 141 -16.69 8.02 6.95
CA VAL A 141 -16.58 8.60 5.61
C VAL A 141 -16.49 10.12 5.70
N ILE A 142 -15.28 10.64 5.56
CA ILE A 142 -14.98 12.07 5.60
C ILE A 142 -14.98 12.71 4.20
N THR A 143 -14.84 14.03 4.12
CA THR A 143 -14.85 14.79 2.86
C THR A 143 -13.79 14.28 1.88
N GLN A 144 -12.60 13.95 2.36
CA GLN A 144 -11.51 13.46 1.52
C GLN A 144 -11.82 12.07 0.94
N THR A 145 -12.44 11.18 1.73
CA THR A 145 -12.91 9.87 1.25
C THR A 145 -13.92 10.02 0.11
N LYS A 146 -14.89 10.93 0.26
CA LYS A 146 -15.88 11.25 -0.78
C LYS A 146 -15.21 11.79 -2.04
N ARG A 147 -14.24 12.70 -1.90
CA ARG A 147 -13.49 13.28 -3.01
C ARG A 147 -12.73 12.21 -3.80
N HIS A 148 -12.02 11.33 -3.12
CA HIS A 148 -11.28 10.24 -3.76
C HIS A 148 -12.21 9.26 -4.48
N SER A 149 -13.33 8.89 -3.85
CA SER A 149 -14.35 8.04 -4.48
C SER A 149 -14.93 8.66 -5.73
N TYR A 150 -15.21 9.97 -5.70
CA TYR A 150 -15.72 10.71 -6.85
C TYR A 150 -14.70 10.77 -7.99
N ILE A 151 -13.44 11.03 -7.70
CA ILE A 151 -12.35 11.04 -8.69
C ILE A 151 -12.19 9.66 -9.32
N ALA A 152 -12.17 8.58 -8.52
CA ALA A 152 -12.08 7.22 -9.03
C ALA A 152 -13.24 6.91 -10.00
N ASN A 153 -14.45 7.34 -9.67
CA ASN A 153 -15.62 7.19 -10.54
C ASN A 153 -15.50 8.00 -11.84
N LEU A 154 -15.04 9.26 -11.78
CA LEU A 154 -14.82 10.11 -12.96
C LEU A 154 -13.78 9.53 -13.91
N LEU A 155 -12.75 8.87 -13.39
CA LEU A 155 -11.71 8.19 -14.17
C LEU A 155 -12.16 6.83 -14.71
N GLY A 156 -13.41 6.44 -14.47
CA GLY A 156 -14.00 5.22 -15.01
C GLY A 156 -13.56 3.95 -14.28
N ILE A 157 -13.02 4.05 -13.07
CA ILE A 157 -12.67 2.88 -12.25
C ILE A 157 -13.97 2.26 -11.72
N ARG A 158 -14.34 1.11 -12.30
CA ARG A 158 -15.61 0.45 -11.97
C ARG A 158 -15.54 -0.47 -10.76
N ASN A 159 -14.35 -0.93 -10.43
CA ASN A 159 -14.15 -1.84 -9.32
C ASN A 159 -13.65 -1.04 -8.11
N VAL A 160 -14.36 -1.14 -7.01
CA VAL A 160 -14.00 -0.45 -5.76
C VAL A 160 -14.06 -1.46 -4.62
N ALA A 161 -13.00 -1.53 -3.84
CA ALA A 161 -12.96 -2.22 -2.56
C ALA A 161 -12.85 -1.20 -1.44
N VAL A 162 -13.63 -1.37 -0.38
CA VAL A 162 -13.57 -0.51 0.80
C VAL A 162 -12.91 -1.29 1.92
N ALA A 163 -11.82 -0.75 2.46
CA ALA A 163 -11.09 -1.31 3.60
C ALA A 163 -11.34 -0.43 4.83
N ILE A 164 -12.11 -0.95 5.78
CA ILE A 164 -12.36 -0.29 7.07
C ILE A 164 -11.23 -0.68 8.01
N ASN A 165 -10.39 0.28 8.34
CA ASN A 165 -9.19 0.10 9.16
C ASN A 165 -9.40 0.62 10.59
N LYS A 166 -8.50 0.24 11.50
CA LYS A 166 -8.44 0.69 12.90
C LYS A 166 -9.70 0.38 13.72
N ILE A 167 -10.43 -0.67 13.37
CA ILE A 167 -11.64 -1.09 14.08
C ILE A 167 -11.35 -1.40 15.55
N CYS A 168 -10.20 -2.00 15.85
CA CYS A 168 -9.82 -2.32 17.23
C CYS A 168 -9.74 -1.07 18.15
N LEU A 169 -9.44 0.09 17.58
CA LEU A 169 -9.38 1.35 18.34
C LEU A 169 -10.76 1.91 18.73
N LEU A 170 -11.85 1.37 18.19
CA LEU A 170 -13.20 1.72 18.61
C LEU A 170 -13.56 1.07 19.98
N TYR A 171 -12.94 -0.06 20.30
CA TYR A 171 -13.26 -0.85 21.50
C TYR A 171 -12.25 -0.65 22.64
N THR A 172 -11.11 -0.01 22.37
CA THR A 172 -10.14 0.39 23.38
C THR A 172 -10.49 1.77 23.95
N SER A 173 -11.63 1.85 24.64
CA SER A 173 -11.86 2.98 25.55
C SER A 173 -10.88 2.84 26.70
N PRO A 174 -10.11 3.86 27.10
CA PRO A 174 -9.31 3.79 28.32
C PRO A 174 -10.27 3.50 29.46
N SER A 175 -9.98 2.42 30.21
CA SER A 175 -10.74 2.10 31.43
C SER A 175 -10.78 3.35 32.32
N PRO A 176 -11.96 3.80 32.77
CA PRO A 176 -12.02 4.90 33.70
C PRO A 176 -11.23 4.51 34.94
N ARG A 177 -10.25 5.34 35.30
CA ARG A 177 -9.51 5.25 36.57
C ARG A 177 -10.41 5.71 37.71
#